data_16b093e9e66819b1b2446c886a2c6813
#
_entry.id   16b093e9e66819b1b2446c886a2c6813
#
_cell.length_a   1.000
_cell.length_b   1.000
_cell.length_c   1.000
_cell.angle_alpha   90.00
_cell.angle_beta   90.00
_cell.angle_gamma   90.00
#
_symmetry.space_group_name_H-M   'P 1'
#
loop_
_entity.id
_entity.type
_entity.pdbx_description
1 polymer ?
#
loop_
_entity_poly.entity_id
_entity_poly.type
_entity_poly.pdbx_seq_one_letter_code
_entity_poly.pdbx_strand_id
1 'polypeptide(L)' 'MDLNFTVPEISCGHCKETIESALDMTGVSNLSINIETKDVSLTISDGIELKTIESLLDEQGYSVVSK' A
#
# COMPACT_ATOMS: atom_id res chain seq x y z
N MET A 1 -5.38 12.14 5.46
CA MET A 1 -6.43 11.48 4.66
C MET A 1 -6.18 9.98 4.64
N ASP A 2 -7.17 9.21 5.00
CA ASP A 2 -7.03 7.76 5.09
C ASP A 2 -7.40 7.10 3.77
N LEU A 3 -6.57 6.16 3.35
CA LEU A 3 -6.80 5.38 2.15
C LEU A 3 -6.93 3.90 2.49
N ASN A 4 -7.82 3.24 1.79
CA ASN A 4 -8.01 1.79 1.92
C ASN A 4 -8.09 1.20 0.53
N PHE A 5 -7.33 0.15 0.30
CA PHE A 5 -7.39 -0.57 -0.97
C PHE A 5 -6.97 -2.02 -0.76
N THR A 6 -7.18 -2.83 -1.78
CA THR A 6 -6.85 -4.25 -1.75
C THR A 6 -5.72 -4.52 -2.73
N VAL A 7 -4.77 -5.33 -2.30
CA VAL A 7 -3.67 -5.79 -3.17
C VAL A 7 -3.73 -7.31 -3.23
N PRO A 8 -4.39 -7.85 -4.26
CA PRO A 8 -4.60 -9.30 -4.32
C PRO A 8 -3.33 -10.14 -4.43
N GLU A 9 -2.22 -9.52 -4.80
CA GLU A 9 -0.94 -10.23 -4.89
C GLU A 9 -0.30 -10.50 -3.52
N ILE A 10 -0.79 -9.90 -2.45
CA ILE A 10 -0.24 -10.15 -1.12
C ILE A 10 -0.57 -11.58 -0.73
N SER A 11 0.46 -12.37 -0.50
CA SER A 11 0.27 -13.78 -0.14
C SER A 11 1.13 -14.23 1.03
N CYS A 12 2.05 -13.40 1.49
CA CYS A 12 2.93 -13.76 2.61
C CYS A 12 3.52 -12.51 3.25
N GLY A 13 4.18 -12.71 4.39
CA GLY A 13 4.80 -11.60 5.11
C GLY A 13 5.87 -10.86 4.33
N HIS A 14 6.52 -11.56 3.40
CA HIS A 14 7.54 -10.93 2.58
C HIS A 14 6.93 -9.84 1.67
N CYS A 15 5.77 -10.12 1.11
CA CYS A 15 5.05 -9.14 0.31
C CYS A 15 4.68 -7.92 1.15
N LYS A 16 4.25 -8.16 2.38
CA LYS A 16 3.93 -7.10 3.31
C LYS A 16 5.14 -6.19 3.55
N GLU A 17 6.30 -6.78 3.79
CA GLU A 17 7.52 -6.03 4.03
C GLU A 17 7.92 -5.21 2.81
N THR A 18 7.78 -5.77 1.62
CA THR A 18 8.07 -5.07 0.38
C THR A 18 7.19 -3.83 0.22
N ILE A 19 5.90 -3.99 0.48
CA ILE A 19 4.95 -2.89 0.38
C ILE A 19 5.24 -1.83 1.43
N GLU A 20 5.50 -2.25 2.66
CA GLU A 20 5.83 -1.33 3.74
C GLU A 20 7.06 -0.51 3.39
N SER A 21 8.10 -1.15 2.88
CA SER A 21 9.33 -0.45 2.50
C SER A 21 9.09 0.54 1.37
N ALA A 22 8.31 0.15 0.37
CA ALA A 22 8.01 1.02 -0.75
C ALA A 22 7.22 2.26 -0.30
N LEU A 23 6.23 2.05 0.55
CA LEU A 23 5.37 3.14 1.02
C LEU A 23 6.04 4.01 2.07
N ASP A 24 6.92 3.44 2.87
CA ASP A 24 7.65 4.18 3.89
C ASP A 24 8.48 5.31 3.27
N MET A 25 8.95 5.11 2.06
CA MET A 25 9.73 6.11 1.34
C MET A 25 8.89 7.31 0.93
N THR A 26 7.58 7.20 0.93
CA THR A 26 6.69 8.30 0.56
C THR A 26 6.24 9.13 1.75
N GLY A 27 6.52 8.68 2.96
CA GLY A 27 6.14 9.40 4.17
C GLY A 27 4.71 9.15 4.61
N VAL A 28 4.13 8.02 4.23
CA VAL A 28 2.79 7.64 4.71
C VAL A 28 2.83 7.28 6.19
N SER A 29 1.69 7.43 6.85
CA SER A 29 1.56 7.13 8.28
C SER A 29 0.50 6.07 8.50
N ASN A 30 0.51 5.47 9.69
CA ASN A 30 -0.51 4.51 10.11
C ASN A 30 -0.74 3.38 9.10
N LEU A 31 0.35 2.93 8.48
CA LEU A 31 0.29 1.86 7.51
C LEU A 31 -0.10 0.55 8.20
N SER A 32 -1.12 -0.10 7.66
CA SER A 32 -1.58 -1.39 8.15
C SER A 32 -1.87 -2.29 6.96
N ILE A 33 -1.33 -3.48 7.00
CA ILE A 33 -1.51 -4.46 5.93
C ILE A 33 -2.06 -5.75 6.52
N ASN A 34 -3.18 -6.20 5.98
CA ASN A 34 -3.80 -7.45 6.41
C ASN A 34 -3.57 -8.49 5.31
N ILE A 35 -2.77 -9.49 5.62
CA ILE A 35 -2.43 -10.54 4.66
C ILE A 35 -3.62 -11.45 4.37
N GLU A 36 -4.47 -11.69 5.35
CA GLU A 36 -5.62 -12.57 5.19
C GLU A 36 -6.66 -12.02 4.21
N THR A 37 -6.96 -10.73 4.34
CA THR A 37 -7.94 -10.07 3.47
C THR A 37 -7.27 -9.33 2.31
N LYS A 38 -5.95 -9.20 2.38
CA LYS A 38 -5.14 -8.49 1.38
C LYS A 38 -5.45 -7.00 1.33
N ASP A 39 -5.97 -6.48 2.43
CA ASP A 39 -6.30 -5.07 2.55
C ASP A 39 -5.09 -4.26 3.02
N VAL A 40 -4.97 -3.08 2.47
CA VAL A 40 -3.93 -2.13 2.87
C VAL A 40 -4.61 -0.83 3.28
N SER A 41 -4.27 -0.34 4.46
CA SER A 41 -4.78 0.92 4.97
C SER A 41 -3.61 1.83 5.32
N LEU A 42 -3.73 3.08 5.01
CA LEU A 42 -2.69 4.04 5.35
C LEU A 42 -3.26 5.45 5.42
N THR A 43 -2.49 6.35 6.02
CA THR A 43 -2.82 7.77 6.06
C THR A 43 -1.80 8.53 5.23
N ILE A 44 -2.26 9.35 4.32
CA ILE A 44 -1.37 10.19 3.51
C ILE A 44 -1.43 11.63 4.02
N SER A 45 -0.30 12.33 3.90
CA SER A 45 -0.21 13.72 4.23
C SER A 45 -0.33 14.57 2.96
N ASP A 46 -0.33 15.88 3.15
CA ASP A 46 -0.40 16.82 2.03
C ASP A 46 0.75 16.58 1.05
N GLY A 47 0.43 16.61 -0.22
CA GLY A 47 1.41 16.41 -1.28
C GLY A 47 1.57 14.96 -1.75
N ILE A 48 0.94 14.03 -1.06
CA ILE A 48 0.96 12.62 -1.47
C ILE A 48 -0.39 12.27 -2.07
N GLU A 49 -0.37 11.66 -3.24
CA GLU A 49 -1.59 11.27 -3.94
C GLU A 49 -1.72 9.75 -4.04
N LEU A 50 -2.95 9.28 -4.19
CA LEU A 50 -3.21 7.87 -4.40
C LEU A 50 -2.49 7.35 -5.65
N LYS A 51 -2.41 8.16 -6.69
CA LYS A 51 -1.67 7.80 -7.91
C LYS A 51 -0.22 7.47 -7.63
N THR A 52 0.42 8.23 -6.74
CA THR A 52 1.81 7.97 -6.36
C THR A 52 1.92 6.61 -5.70
N ILE A 53 0.99 6.30 -4.80
CA ILE A 53 0.98 5.01 -4.12
C ILE A 53 0.76 3.87 -5.12
N GLU A 54 -0.20 4.04 -6.03
CA GLU A 54 -0.47 3.04 -7.06
C GLU A 54 0.75 2.78 -7.94
N SER A 55 1.42 3.86 -8.35
CA SER A 55 2.62 3.74 -9.19
C SER A 55 3.73 3.00 -8.50
N LEU A 56 3.94 3.28 -7.22
CA LEU A 56 4.98 2.60 -6.43
C LEU A 56 4.72 1.11 -6.32
N LEU A 57 3.48 0.76 -6.06
CA LEU A 57 3.12 -0.65 -5.94
C LEU A 57 3.15 -1.35 -7.28
N ASP A 58 2.75 -0.67 -8.34
CA ASP A 58 2.81 -1.22 -9.68
C ASP A 58 4.26 -1.54 -10.09
N GLU A 59 5.19 -0.67 -9.72
CA GLU A 59 6.61 -0.91 -9.98
C GLU A 59 7.13 -2.14 -9.27
N GLN A 60 6.54 -2.48 -8.13
CA GLN A 60 6.91 -3.67 -7.37
C GLN A 60 6.17 -4.92 -7.85
N GLY A 61 5.28 -4.78 -8.82
CA GLY A 61 4.52 -5.89 -9.35
C GLY A 61 3.20 -6.15 -8.63
N TYR A 62 2.71 -5.17 -7.91
CA TYR A 62 1.43 -5.29 -7.18
C TYR A 62 0.37 -4.41 -7.81
N SER A 63 -0.86 -4.91 -7.83
CA SER A 63 -1.99 -4.15 -8.34
C SER A 63 -2.77 -3.54 -7.19
N VAL A 64 -3.29 -2.35 -7.39
CA VAL A 64 -4.12 -1.68 -6.40
C VAL A 64 -5.57 -1.78 -6.88
N VAL A 65 -6.40 -2.42 -6.06
CA VAL A 65 -7.81 -2.57 -6.36
C VAL A 65 -8.60 -1.73 -5.37
N SER A 66 -9.37 -0.79 -5.85
CA SER A 66 -10.19 0.07 -5.00
C SER A 66 -11.26 -0.75 -4.29
N LYS A 67 -11.49 -0.40 -3.05
CA LYS A 67 -12.55 -1.02 -2.27
C LYS A 67 -13.89 -0.41 -2.60
#